data_cd0e7dd83af805ed1c222263e4b4e4ff
#
_entry.id   cd0e7dd83af805ed1c222263e4b4e4ff
#
_cell.length_a   1.000
_cell.length_b   1.000
_cell.length_c   1.000
_cell.angle_alpha   90.00
_cell.angle_beta   90.00
_cell.angle_gamma   90.00
#
_symmetry.space_group_name_H-M   'P 1'
#
loop_
_entity.id
_entity.type
_entity.pdbx_description
1 polymer ?
#
loop_
_entity_poly.entity_id
_entity_poly.type
_entity_poly.pdbx_seq_one_letter_code
_entity_poly.pdbx_strand_id
1 'polypeptide(L)'
;MITSGALDDISAVRHGFMTRAGGVSSGIYGSLNCGLGSSDDPARVVENRRRCAARFDLEADRLVTLYQVHSPDVVTVDRPWASGETQPKADAMVTATPGIALGILTADCVPVL
;
A
#
# COMPACT_ATOMS: atom_id res chain seq x y z
N MET A 1 0.25 8.07 -10.65
CA MET A 1 0.84 8.23 -9.31
C MET A 1 1.19 9.70 -9.14
N ILE A 2 0.86 10.25 -7.99
CA ILE A 2 1.14 11.65 -7.63
C ILE A 2 2.25 11.63 -6.58
N THR A 3 3.22 12.54 -6.68
CA THR A 3 4.31 12.69 -5.70
C THR A 3 4.27 14.08 -5.06
N SER A 4 4.98 14.25 -3.96
CA SER A 4 5.14 15.52 -3.26
C SER A 4 6.55 16.06 -3.44
N GLY A 5 6.71 17.26 -4.00
CA GLY A 5 8.02 17.88 -4.17
C GLY A 5 8.82 18.02 -2.88
N ALA A 6 8.14 18.15 -1.72
CA ALA A 6 8.82 18.20 -0.43
C ALA A 6 9.54 16.92 -0.05
N LEU A 7 9.11 15.77 -0.57
CA LEU A 7 9.72 14.45 -0.33
C LEU A 7 10.63 14.00 -1.47
N ASP A 8 10.48 14.57 -2.67
CA ASP A 8 11.29 14.21 -3.84
C ASP A 8 12.78 14.53 -3.63
N ASP A 9 13.10 15.52 -2.80
CA ASP A 9 14.48 15.93 -2.48
C ASP A 9 15.18 14.99 -1.47
N ILE A 10 14.43 14.04 -0.88
CA ILE A 10 14.98 13.09 0.10
C ILE A 10 15.41 11.82 -0.61
N SER A 11 16.68 11.72 -0.96
CA SER A 11 17.22 10.62 -1.79
C SER A 11 17.04 9.21 -1.20
N ALA A 12 16.87 9.11 0.13
CA ALA A 12 16.67 7.83 0.83
C ALA A 12 15.21 7.37 0.84
N VAL A 13 14.28 8.19 0.35
CA VAL A 13 12.84 7.92 0.42
C VAL A 13 12.25 7.96 -0.99
N ARG A 14 11.40 6.98 -1.29
CA ARG A 14 10.51 7.00 -2.45
C ARG A 14 9.07 7.00 -1.95
N HIS A 15 8.23 7.76 -2.58
CA HIS A 15 6.83 7.89 -2.15
C HIS A 15 5.91 8.09 -3.34
N GLY A 16 4.62 7.89 -3.12
CA GLY A 16 3.61 8.16 -4.13
C GLY A 16 2.20 7.90 -3.65
N PHE A 17 1.28 8.71 -4.13
CA PHE A 17 -0.15 8.53 -3.97
C PHE A 17 -0.70 7.91 -5.25
N MET A 18 -1.14 6.66 -5.15
CA MET A 18 -1.78 5.98 -6.26
C MET A 18 -3.17 6.55 -6.49
N THR A 19 -3.56 6.65 -7.74
CA THR A 19 -4.94 6.97 -8.11
C THR A 19 -5.70 5.67 -8.44
N ARG A 20 -6.99 5.76 -8.71
CA ARG A 20 -7.78 4.61 -9.15
C ARG A 20 -7.37 4.03 -10.51
N ALA A 21 -6.54 4.73 -11.27
CA ALA A 21 -6.16 4.33 -12.63
C ALA A 21 -4.98 3.34 -12.66
N GLY A 22 -4.94 2.49 -13.68
CA GLY A 22 -3.79 1.62 -13.96
C GLY A 22 -3.88 0.20 -13.41
N GLY A 23 -5.04 -0.19 -12.90
CA GLY A 23 -5.30 -1.55 -12.42
C GLY A 23 -6.05 -2.43 -13.40
N VAL A 24 -6.47 -3.60 -12.94
CA VAL A 24 -7.20 -4.63 -13.70
C VAL A 24 -8.60 -4.90 -13.15
N SER A 25 -8.99 -4.28 -12.06
CA SER A 25 -10.35 -4.41 -11.52
C SER A 25 -11.37 -3.68 -12.38
N SER A 26 -12.61 -4.09 -12.30
CA SER A 26 -13.72 -3.57 -13.11
C SER A 26 -14.92 -3.17 -12.23
N GLY A 27 -15.91 -2.53 -12.87
CA GLY A 27 -17.12 -2.10 -12.17
C GLY A 27 -16.82 -1.08 -11.07
N ILE A 28 -17.42 -1.27 -9.92
CA ILE A 28 -17.24 -0.37 -8.75
C ILE A 28 -15.79 -0.35 -8.23
N TYR A 29 -15.00 -1.39 -8.51
CA TYR A 29 -13.60 -1.51 -8.11
C TYR A 29 -12.62 -0.98 -9.16
N GLY A 30 -13.09 -0.45 -10.27
CA GLY A 30 -12.25 -0.03 -11.40
C GLY A 30 -11.40 1.20 -11.07
N SER A 31 -10.09 1.06 -11.23
CA SER A 31 -9.38 -0.09 -11.72
C SER A 31 -8.30 -0.62 -10.76
N LEU A 32 -7.68 0.22 -9.91
CA LEU A 32 -6.52 -0.13 -9.09
C LEU A 32 -6.93 -0.43 -7.64
N ASN A 33 -7.94 -1.29 -7.45
CA ASN A 33 -8.33 -1.72 -6.12
C ASN A 33 -7.25 -2.60 -5.49
N CYS A 34 -6.72 -2.19 -4.34
CA CYS A 34 -5.68 -2.90 -3.59
C CYS A 34 -6.21 -3.50 -2.27
N GLY A 35 -7.51 -3.40 -2.02
CA GLY A 35 -8.14 -3.85 -0.79
C GLY A 35 -8.36 -5.36 -0.74
N LEU A 36 -7.55 -6.08 0.03
CA LEU A 36 -7.68 -7.53 0.22
C LEU A 36 -9.00 -7.93 0.90
N GLY A 37 -9.59 -7.01 1.69
CA GLY A 37 -10.87 -7.21 2.35
C GLY A 37 -12.10 -6.82 1.51
N SER A 38 -11.90 -6.37 0.26
CA SER A 38 -13.01 -6.05 -0.64
C SER A 38 -13.66 -7.31 -1.22
N SER A 39 -14.86 -7.16 -1.81
CA SER A 39 -15.54 -8.26 -2.51
C SER A 39 -15.14 -8.34 -4.00
N ASP A 40 -14.03 -7.72 -4.39
CA ASP A 40 -13.45 -7.84 -5.71
C ASP A 40 -12.82 -9.24 -5.91
N ASP A 41 -12.55 -9.60 -7.16
CA ASP A 41 -11.77 -10.81 -7.49
C ASP A 41 -10.37 -10.72 -6.82
N PRO A 42 -10.04 -11.66 -5.93
CA PRO A 42 -8.74 -11.65 -5.23
C PRO A 42 -7.53 -11.64 -6.18
N ALA A 43 -7.63 -12.31 -7.33
CA ALA A 43 -6.54 -12.34 -8.32
C ALA A 43 -6.29 -10.94 -8.92
N ARG A 44 -7.34 -10.15 -9.12
CA ARG A 44 -7.23 -8.76 -9.60
C ARG A 44 -6.60 -7.87 -8.53
N VAL A 45 -7.00 -8.03 -7.28
CA VAL A 45 -6.42 -7.28 -6.16
C VAL A 45 -4.92 -7.57 -6.03
N VAL A 46 -4.52 -8.84 -6.12
CA VAL A 46 -3.10 -9.25 -6.09
C VAL A 46 -2.32 -8.62 -7.25
N GLU A 47 -2.86 -8.66 -8.47
CA GLU A 47 -2.21 -8.02 -9.62
C GLU A 47 -2.10 -6.49 -9.45
N ASN A 48 -3.13 -5.84 -8.92
CA ASN A 48 -3.09 -4.40 -8.66
C ASN A 48 -2.00 -4.05 -7.65
N ARG A 49 -1.88 -4.82 -6.58
CA ARG A 49 -0.82 -4.63 -5.56
C ARG A 49 0.57 -4.85 -6.15
N ARG A 50 0.74 -5.86 -7.01
CA ARG A 50 1.98 -6.07 -7.75
C ARG A 50 2.36 -4.84 -8.59
N ARG A 51 1.39 -4.24 -9.27
CA ARG A 51 1.61 -3.02 -10.07
C ARG A 51 2.01 -1.83 -9.19
N CYS A 52 1.43 -1.70 -8.01
CA CYS A 52 1.82 -0.67 -7.06
C CYS A 52 3.27 -0.85 -6.59
N ALA A 53 3.67 -2.05 -6.18
CA ALA A 53 5.03 -2.36 -5.75
C ALA A 53 6.05 -2.11 -6.87
N ALA A 54 5.73 -2.51 -8.10
CA ALA A 54 6.58 -2.32 -9.28
C ALA A 54 6.88 -0.85 -9.59
N ARG A 55 6.04 0.10 -9.15
CA ARG A 55 6.34 1.55 -9.27
C ARG A 55 7.56 1.98 -8.47
N PHE A 56 7.96 1.19 -7.50
CA PHE A 56 9.11 1.41 -6.62
C PHE A 56 10.23 0.39 -6.87
N ASP A 57 10.17 -0.35 -7.98
CA ASP A 57 11.10 -1.43 -8.32
C ASP A 57 11.14 -2.54 -7.26
N LEU A 58 9.99 -2.82 -6.65
CA LEU A 58 9.81 -3.84 -5.61
C LEU A 58 8.93 -4.99 -6.09
N GLU A 59 9.19 -6.18 -5.57
CA GLU A 59 8.29 -7.31 -5.70
C GLU A 59 7.03 -7.14 -4.84
N ALA A 60 5.97 -7.84 -5.18
CA ALA A 60 4.65 -7.68 -4.55
C ALA A 60 4.65 -7.98 -3.05
N ASP A 61 5.50 -8.91 -2.59
CA ASP A 61 5.65 -9.30 -1.19
C ASP A 61 6.34 -8.23 -0.33
N ARG A 62 6.95 -7.22 -0.98
CA ARG A 62 7.56 -6.06 -0.30
C ARG A 62 6.58 -4.94 0.00
N LEU A 63 5.36 -5.02 -0.53
CA LEU A 63 4.29 -4.07 -0.21
C LEU A 63 3.55 -4.52 1.05
N VAL A 64 3.84 -3.86 2.15
CA VAL A 64 3.26 -4.13 3.48
C VAL A 64 2.06 -3.22 3.71
N THR A 65 0.95 -3.80 4.12
CA THR A 65 -0.27 -3.07 4.51
C THR A 65 -0.79 -3.61 5.84
N LEU A 66 -1.74 -2.89 6.43
CA LEU A 66 -2.35 -3.21 7.72
C LEU A 66 -3.81 -3.63 7.55
N TYR A 67 -4.36 -4.22 8.58
CA TYR A 67 -5.80 -4.28 8.78
C TYR A 67 -6.23 -2.95 9.44
N GLN A 68 -6.64 -1.98 8.62
CA GLN A 68 -7.00 -0.64 9.07
C GLN A 68 -8.34 -0.64 9.80
N VAL A 69 -8.40 0.00 10.96
CA VAL A 69 -9.55 -0.01 11.88
C VAL A 69 -9.93 1.39 12.36
N HIS A 70 -9.42 2.44 11.71
CA HIS A 70 -9.63 3.84 12.08
C HIS A 70 -9.08 4.16 13.48
N SER A 71 -7.88 3.70 13.78
CA SER A 71 -7.20 3.88 15.06
C SER A 71 -6.06 4.90 14.97
N PRO A 72 -5.57 5.42 16.12
CA PRO A 72 -4.34 6.21 16.18
C PRO A 72 -3.07 5.33 16.27
N ASP A 73 -3.21 4.00 16.19
CA ASP A 73 -2.14 3.06 16.44
C ASP A 73 -1.12 3.05 15.30
N VAL A 74 0.15 2.94 15.66
CA VAL A 74 1.30 2.90 14.75
C VAL A 74 2.05 1.59 14.93
N VAL A 75 2.39 0.92 13.85
CA VAL A 75 3.20 -0.31 13.84
C VAL A 75 4.59 0.00 13.27
N THR A 76 5.63 -0.40 13.98
CA THR A 76 7.00 -0.44 13.44
C THR A 76 7.17 -1.71 12.61
N VAL A 77 7.57 -1.55 11.34
CA VAL A 77 7.76 -2.64 10.39
C VAL A 77 9.24 -2.82 10.13
N ASP A 78 9.78 -3.99 10.44
CA ASP A 78 11.17 -4.36 10.18
C ASP A 78 11.31 -5.45 9.09
N ARG A 79 10.21 -6.12 8.76
CA ARG A 79 10.11 -7.10 7.68
C ARG A 79 8.70 -7.12 7.08
N PRO A 80 8.53 -7.58 5.84
CA PRO A 80 7.21 -7.91 5.32
C PRO A 80 6.52 -9.01 6.13
N TRP A 81 5.19 -9.03 6.12
CA TRP A 81 4.43 -10.11 6.74
C TRP A 81 4.67 -11.42 6.01
N ALA A 82 4.84 -12.51 6.75
CA ALA A 82 4.96 -13.84 6.16
C ALA A 82 3.63 -14.26 5.48
N SER A 83 3.72 -15.13 4.49
CA SER A 83 2.52 -15.68 3.84
C SER A 83 1.62 -16.37 4.86
N GLY A 84 0.34 -15.96 4.89
CA GLY A 84 -0.63 -16.44 5.87
C GLY A 84 -0.56 -15.79 7.25
N GLU A 85 0.39 -14.89 7.49
CA GLU A 85 0.45 -14.10 8.71
C GLU A 85 -0.71 -13.09 8.75
N THR A 86 -1.37 -12.97 9.90
CA THR A 86 -2.43 -12.00 10.10
C THR A 86 -1.84 -10.58 10.15
N GLN A 87 -2.38 -9.68 9.36
CA GLN A 87 -1.98 -8.28 9.39
C GLN A 87 -2.34 -7.65 10.74
N PRO A 88 -1.44 -6.86 11.35
CA PRO A 88 -1.76 -6.09 12.56
C PRO A 88 -2.90 -5.10 12.31
N LYS A 89 -3.72 -4.89 13.34
CA LYS A 89 -4.77 -3.86 13.35
C LYS A 89 -4.17 -2.52 13.75
N ALA A 90 -4.00 -1.64 12.78
CA ALA A 90 -3.49 -0.29 12.97
C ALA A 90 -3.72 0.54 11.71
N ASP A 91 -3.49 1.84 11.77
CA ASP A 91 -3.73 2.75 10.66
C ASP A 91 -2.50 3.58 10.26
N ALA A 92 -1.36 3.32 10.90
CA ALA A 92 -0.08 3.93 10.55
C ALA A 92 1.09 2.94 10.68
N MET A 93 2.12 3.18 9.90
CA MET A 93 3.35 2.38 9.91
C MET A 93 4.58 3.27 9.83
N VAL A 94 5.67 2.81 10.45
CA VAL A 94 7.01 3.37 10.30
C VAL A 94 8.00 2.26 10.05
N THR A 95 9.06 2.53 9.28
CA THR A 95 10.17 1.60 9.08
C THR A 95 11.49 2.34 8.94
N ALA A 96 12.57 1.69 9.38
CA ALA A 96 13.94 2.07 9.06
C ALA A 96 14.60 1.04 8.13
N THR A 97 13.87 0.00 7.71
CA THR A 97 14.41 -1.09 6.88
C THR A 97 14.25 -0.73 5.40
N PRO A 98 15.35 -0.68 4.62
CA PRO A 98 15.26 -0.45 3.19
C PRO A 98 14.57 -1.60 2.45
N GLY A 99 14.02 -1.29 1.26
CA GLY A 99 13.42 -2.29 0.38
C GLY A 99 12.05 -2.79 0.84
N ILE A 100 11.36 -2.04 1.67
CA ILE A 100 9.97 -2.26 2.08
C ILE A 100 9.14 -1.06 1.64
N ALA A 101 8.00 -1.29 1.02
CA ALA A 101 6.99 -0.28 0.75
C ALA A 101 5.88 -0.38 1.79
N LEU A 102 5.64 0.70 2.52
CA LEU A 102 4.51 0.82 3.44
C LEU A 102 3.32 1.37 2.68
N GLY A 103 2.21 0.65 2.67
CA GLY A 103 1.01 1.04 1.95
C GLY A 103 -0.19 1.28 2.88
N ILE A 104 -0.81 2.43 2.75
CA ILE A 104 -2.10 2.75 3.39
C ILE A 104 -3.16 2.80 2.31
N LEU A 105 -4.28 2.15 2.56
CA LEU A 105 -5.43 2.11 1.67
C LEU A 105 -6.44 3.17 2.06
N THR A 106 -6.91 3.93 1.07
CA THR A 106 -7.91 4.98 1.28
C THR A 106 -9.06 4.80 0.30
N ALA A 107 -10.28 5.02 0.77
CA ALA A 107 -11.46 5.17 -0.08
C ALA A 107 -11.93 6.64 -0.04
N ASP A 108 -12.14 7.18 1.15
CA ASP A 108 -12.51 8.59 1.37
C ASP A 108 -11.57 9.26 2.39
N CYS A 109 -10.62 8.52 2.97
CA CYS A 109 -9.68 9.03 3.95
C CYS A 109 -8.60 9.91 3.31
N VAL A 110 -8.00 10.78 4.11
CA VAL A 110 -6.82 11.56 3.73
C VAL A 110 -5.56 10.78 4.13
N PRO A 111 -4.72 10.35 3.17
CA PRO A 111 -3.43 9.75 3.49
C PRO A 111 -2.42 10.83 3.90
N VAL A 112 -1.58 10.51 4.87
CA VAL A 112 -0.49 11.37 5.36
C VAL A 112 0.82 10.61 5.28
N LEU A 113 1.85 11.26 4.75
CA LEU A 113 3.23 10.76 4.69
C LEU A 113 4.16 11.62 5.56
#